data_147ab634bf54a2da014f3632c7834e4b
#
_entry.id   147ab634bf54a2da014f3632c7834e4b
#
_cell.length_a   1.000
_cell.length_b   1.000
_cell.length_c   1.000
_cell.angle_alpha   90.00
_cell.angle_beta   90.00
_cell.angle_gamma   90.00
#
_symmetry.space_group_name_H-M   'P 1'
#
loop_
_entity.id
_entity.type
_entity.pdbx_description
1 polymer ?
#
loop_
_entity_poly.entity_id
_entity_poly.type
_entity_poly.pdbx_seq_one_letter_code
_entity_poly.pdbx_strand_id
1 'polypeptide(L)'
;MRSFLIFVLVIFSVSCSQPTVDEKRIETHNFLKDFTALTDEGLVNAVIEIPAGSNQKWEVEKDSGHLAWEIREDSLRVIRYLPYPANYGMVPQTWLPEHLGGDNDPLDLFVLGPKLERGTVTGVRLIGVIKMLDGGEQDDKLIAIDPDSWFDTVNSLNDLQEQFPGISEILVSWLQHYKGEGFVEVEGIGDEVEANNILKQSIEAYRELQKN
;
A
#
# COMPACT_ATOMS: atom_id res chain seq x y z
N MET A 1 -60.52 -6.26 -37.21
CA MET A 1 -59.14 -5.87 -37.37
C MET A 1 -58.42 -6.08 -36.01
N ARG A 2 -57.60 -7.11 -35.92
CA ARG A 2 -56.83 -7.42 -34.70
C ARG A 2 -55.42 -6.86 -34.89
N SER A 3 -55.07 -5.79 -34.17
CA SER A 3 -53.72 -5.26 -34.15
C SER A 3 -52.79 -6.17 -33.32
N PHE A 4 -51.76 -6.70 -33.94
CA PHE A 4 -50.71 -7.48 -33.30
C PHE A 4 -49.62 -6.49 -32.84
N LEU A 5 -49.45 -6.33 -31.53
CA LEU A 5 -48.36 -5.54 -30.95
C LEU A 5 -47.14 -6.46 -30.90
N ILE A 6 -46.11 -6.15 -31.71
CA ILE A 6 -44.83 -6.83 -31.68
C ILE A 6 -44.00 -6.17 -30.58
N PHE A 7 -43.73 -6.91 -29.49
CA PHE A 7 -42.81 -6.50 -28.41
C PHE A 7 -41.38 -6.85 -28.85
N VAL A 8 -40.58 -5.85 -29.20
CA VAL A 8 -39.15 -6.04 -29.49
C VAL A 8 -38.39 -6.06 -28.17
N LEU A 9 -37.93 -7.24 -27.76
CA LEU A 9 -37.10 -7.44 -26.60
C LEU A 9 -35.64 -7.04 -26.96
N VAL A 10 -35.20 -5.88 -26.52
CA VAL A 10 -33.79 -5.46 -26.66
C VAL A 10 -32.98 -6.11 -25.53
N ILE A 11 -32.21 -7.14 -25.87
CA ILE A 11 -31.27 -7.80 -24.95
C ILE A 11 -30.00 -6.96 -24.92
N PHE A 12 -29.79 -6.23 -23.81
CA PHE A 12 -28.49 -5.62 -23.50
C PHE A 12 -27.56 -6.72 -23.03
N SER A 13 -26.65 -7.16 -23.89
CA SER A 13 -25.52 -7.98 -23.49
C SER A 13 -24.50 -7.08 -22.78
N VAL A 14 -24.39 -7.20 -21.46
CA VAL A 14 -23.28 -6.63 -20.69
C VAL A 14 -22.05 -7.48 -21.01
N SER A 15 -21.22 -6.98 -21.92
CA SER A 15 -19.91 -7.56 -22.18
C SER A 15 -19.00 -7.21 -21.00
N CYS A 16 -18.67 -8.19 -20.17
CA CYS A 16 -17.58 -8.06 -19.20
C CYS A 16 -16.27 -8.13 -19.99
N SER A 17 -15.73 -6.97 -20.38
CA SER A 17 -14.40 -6.92 -21.00
C SER A 17 -13.34 -7.21 -19.93
N GLN A 18 -12.43 -8.14 -20.23
CA GLN A 18 -11.21 -8.30 -19.42
C GLN A 18 -10.37 -7.03 -19.58
N PRO A 19 -9.73 -6.54 -18.49
CA PRO A 19 -8.86 -5.36 -18.58
C PRO A 19 -7.75 -5.56 -19.61
N THR A 20 -7.44 -4.52 -20.36
CA THR A 20 -6.32 -4.52 -21.32
C THR A 20 -4.97 -4.53 -20.60
N VAL A 21 -3.86 -4.75 -21.32
CA VAL A 21 -2.50 -4.73 -20.71
C VAL A 21 -2.21 -3.37 -20.07
N ASP A 22 -2.64 -2.27 -20.71
CA ASP A 22 -2.46 -0.90 -20.20
C ASP A 22 -3.26 -0.64 -18.92
N GLU A 23 -4.37 -1.37 -18.72
CA GLU A 23 -5.17 -1.29 -17.48
C GLU A 23 -4.58 -2.11 -16.33
N LYS A 24 -3.49 -2.87 -16.56
CA LYS A 24 -2.83 -3.76 -15.60
C LYS A 24 -1.44 -3.26 -15.19
N ARG A 25 -0.95 -2.20 -15.80
CA ARG A 25 0.38 -1.62 -15.53
C ARG A 25 0.35 -0.11 -15.64
N ILE A 26 1.17 0.53 -14.81
CA ILE A 26 1.50 1.96 -14.89
C ILE A 26 3.01 2.06 -15.06
N GLU A 27 3.43 2.51 -16.26
CA GLU A 27 4.83 2.54 -16.71
C GLU A 27 5.35 3.98 -16.85
N THR A 28 4.65 4.96 -16.29
CA THR A 28 5.00 6.38 -16.41
C THR A 28 6.30 6.73 -15.69
N HIS A 29 6.69 5.93 -14.71
CA HIS A 29 7.86 6.13 -13.85
C HIS A 29 8.49 4.80 -13.47
N ASN A 30 9.79 4.84 -13.14
CA ASN A 30 10.41 3.83 -12.31
C ASN A 30 10.21 4.22 -10.84
N PHE A 31 9.15 3.70 -10.21
CA PHE A 31 8.76 4.07 -8.84
C PHE A 31 9.81 3.71 -7.77
N LEU A 32 10.74 2.80 -8.08
CA LEU A 32 11.84 2.46 -7.17
C LEU A 32 12.98 3.50 -7.20
N LYS A 33 13.15 4.24 -8.33
CA LYS A 33 14.37 5.02 -8.58
C LYS A 33 14.12 6.50 -8.88
N ASP A 34 12.99 6.85 -9.52
CA ASP A 34 12.75 8.21 -10.01
C ASP A 34 12.40 9.19 -8.89
N PHE A 35 12.03 8.68 -7.73
CA PHE A 35 11.65 9.47 -6.56
C PHE A 35 12.61 9.16 -5.40
N THR A 36 12.95 10.19 -4.62
CA THR A 36 13.72 10.02 -3.38
C THR A 36 12.83 9.51 -2.25
N ALA A 37 13.41 8.85 -1.24
CA ALA A 37 12.65 8.43 -0.06
C ALA A 37 12.05 9.59 0.73
N LEU A 38 12.71 10.76 0.68
CA LEU A 38 12.28 11.97 1.39
C LEU A 38 12.07 13.12 0.41
N THR A 39 11.06 13.95 0.68
CA THR A 39 10.86 15.23 -0.02
C THR A 39 11.88 16.27 0.45
N ASP A 40 11.97 17.40 -0.25
CA ASP A 40 12.84 18.53 0.15
C ASP A 40 12.40 19.13 1.50
N GLU A 41 11.12 18.99 1.87
CA GLU A 41 10.55 19.45 3.16
C GLU A 41 10.74 18.42 4.29
N GLY A 42 11.32 17.25 3.99
CA GLY A 42 11.60 16.20 4.98
C GLY A 42 10.40 15.26 5.25
N LEU A 43 9.33 15.32 4.46
CA LEU A 43 8.28 14.32 4.46
C LEU A 43 8.77 13.04 3.75
N VAL A 44 8.12 11.91 4.02
CA VAL A 44 8.41 10.65 3.36
C VAL A 44 7.60 10.56 2.07
N ASN A 45 8.24 10.27 0.94
CA ASN A 45 7.52 9.98 -0.30
C ASN A 45 6.84 8.61 -0.20
N ALA A 46 5.53 8.58 -0.43
CA ALA A 46 4.73 7.37 -0.53
C ALA A 46 4.27 7.17 -1.97
N VAL A 47 4.58 6.02 -2.54
CA VAL A 47 4.00 5.56 -3.82
C VAL A 47 2.76 4.77 -3.51
N ILE A 48 1.60 5.25 -3.95
CA ILE A 48 0.31 4.59 -3.69
C ILE A 48 0.08 3.46 -4.69
N GLU A 49 0.17 2.24 -4.22
CA GLU A 49 -0.07 1.03 -5.02
C GLU A 49 -1.54 0.61 -4.97
N ILE A 50 -2.14 0.73 -3.79
CA ILE A 50 -3.50 0.28 -3.52
C ILE A 50 -4.29 1.39 -2.84
N PRO A 51 -5.19 2.06 -3.57
CA PRO A 51 -6.11 3.05 -3.01
C PRO A 51 -6.99 2.47 -1.89
N ALA A 52 -7.29 3.27 -0.87
CA ALA A 52 -8.27 2.92 0.16
C ALA A 52 -9.58 2.42 -0.46
N GLY A 53 -10.13 1.34 0.07
CA GLY A 53 -11.35 0.72 -0.45
C GLY A 53 -11.15 -0.18 -1.68
N SER A 54 -9.90 -0.45 -2.11
CA SER A 54 -9.59 -1.38 -3.20
C SER A 54 -9.24 -2.77 -2.68
N ASN A 55 -9.61 -3.81 -3.46
CA ASN A 55 -9.21 -5.20 -3.24
C ASN A 55 -8.14 -5.69 -4.24
N GLN A 56 -7.83 -4.90 -5.26
CA GLN A 56 -6.85 -5.26 -6.28
C GLN A 56 -5.45 -5.19 -5.67
N LYS A 57 -4.70 -6.28 -5.66
CA LYS A 57 -3.30 -6.29 -5.18
C LYS A 57 -2.40 -5.81 -6.30
N TRP A 58 -2.00 -4.56 -6.19
CA TRP A 58 -0.98 -3.95 -7.05
C TRP A 58 0.30 -3.79 -6.26
N GLU A 59 1.43 -3.85 -6.95
CA GLU A 59 2.75 -3.67 -6.36
C GLU A 59 3.72 -3.10 -7.39
N VAL A 60 4.77 -2.45 -6.92
CA VAL A 60 5.88 -2.02 -7.75
C VAL A 60 6.79 -3.23 -8.00
N GLU A 61 6.89 -3.66 -9.26
CA GLU A 61 7.74 -4.78 -9.65
C GLU A 61 9.23 -4.47 -9.41
N LYS A 62 9.96 -5.37 -8.75
CA LYS A 62 11.39 -5.19 -8.42
C LYS A 62 12.27 -5.01 -9.65
N ASP A 63 12.00 -5.74 -10.72
CA ASP A 63 12.83 -5.75 -11.93
C ASP A 63 12.64 -4.51 -12.79
N SER A 64 11.42 -4.07 -12.97
CA SER A 64 11.06 -2.96 -13.87
C SER A 64 10.93 -1.61 -13.14
N GLY A 65 10.56 -1.62 -11.86
CA GLY A 65 10.15 -0.45 -11.11
C GLY A 65 8.78 0.09 -11.52
N HIS A 66 8.05 -0.61 -12.35
CA HIS A 66 6.70 -0.23 -12.77
C HIS A 66 5.66 -0.74 -11.80
N LEU A 67 4.56 -0.04 -11.68
CA LEU A 67 3.44 -0.46 -10.86
C LEU A 67 2.52 -1.38 -11.65
N ALA A 68 2.32 -2.61 -11.18
CA ALA A 68 1.55 -3.62 -11.88
C ALA A 68 0.55 -4.34 -10.96
N TRP A 69 -0.54 -4.82 -11.55
CA TRP A 69 -1.47 -5.70 -10.87
C TRP A 69 -0.85 -7.09 -10.75
N GLU A 70 -0.60 -7.55 -9.54
CA GLU A 70 0.02 -8.84 -9.27
C GLU A 70 -0.75 -10.00 -9.94
N ILE A 71 0.01 -10.88 -10.60
CA ILE A 71 -0.52 -12.13 -11.17
C ILE A 71 -0.08 -13.28 -10.26
N ARG A 72 -1.07 -14.04 -9.79
CA ARG A 72 -0.84 -15.25 -9.01
C ARG A 72 -1.66 -16.40 -9.61
N GLU A 73 -1.01 -17.53 -9.89
CA GLU A 73 -1.67 -18.70 -10.47
C GLU A 73 -2.46 -18.33 -11.74
N ASP A 74 -1.81 -17.63 -12.68
CA ASP A 74 -2.36 -17.14 -13.95
C ASP A 74 -3.60 -16.22 -13.83
N SER A 75 -3.84 -15.67 -12.64
CA SER A 75 -4.98 -14.79 -12.38
C SER A 75 -4.55 -13.49 -11.70
N LEU A 76 -5.23 -12.40 -12.01
CA LEU A 76 -5.06 -11.12 -11.32
C LEU A 76 -5.43 -11.27 -9.85
N ARG A 77 -4.48 -10.97 -8.95
CA ARG A 77 -4.67 -11.16 -7.51
C ARG A 77 -5.65 -10.15 -6.94
N VAL A 78 -6.68 -10.66 -6.30
CA VAL A 78 -7.67 -9.90 -5.55
C VAL A 78 -7.69 -10.38 -4.10
N ILE A 79 -7.61 -9.45 -3.16
CA ILE A 79 -7.76 -9.75 -1.74
C ILE A 79 -9.21 -10.11 -1.46
N ARG A 80 -9.45 -11.40 -1.16
CA ARG A 80 -10.79 -11.95 -0.87
C ARG A 80 -11.17 -11.76 0.59
N TYR A 81 -11.06 -10.51 1.06
CA TYR A 81 -11.38 -10.04 2.40
C TYR A 81 -11.97 -8.64 2.30
N LEU A 82 -12.13 -7.91 3.41
CA LEU A 82 -12.46 -6.49 3.35
C LEU A 82 -11.42 -5.73 2.51
N PRO A 83 -11.82 -4.70 1.78
CA PRO A 83 -10.88 -3.84 1.06
C PRO A 83 -9.81 -3.28 1.99
N TYR A 84 -8.70 -2.81 1.43
CA TYR A 84 -7.68 -2.10 2.19
C TYR A 84 -8.31 -0.94 2.96
N PRO A 85 -8.12 -0.87 4.29
CA PRO A 85 -8.80 0.12 5.14
C PRO A 85 -8.26 1.54 4.96
N ALA A 86 -7.05 1.68 4.44
CA ALA A 86 -6.38 2.95 4.12
C ALA A 86 -5.67 2.82 2.77
N ASN A 87 -5.13 3.92 2.23
CA ASN A 87 -4.22 3.82 1.11
C ASN A 87 -2.99 3.01 1.53
N TYR A 88 -2.47 2.21 0.61
CA TYR A 88 -1.33 1.35 0.87
C TYR A 88 -0.32 1.49 -0.27
N GLY A 89 0.95 1.36 0.04
CA GLY A 89 1.99 1.45 -0.94
C GLY A 89 3.37 1.31 -0.31
N MET A 90 4.39 1.82 -1.00
CA MET A 90 5.78 1.66 -0.59
C MET A 90 6.54 3.00 -0.56
N VAL A 91 7.68 3.02 0.12
CA VAL A 91 8.62 4.15 0.14
C VAL A 91 9.72 3.90 -0.89
N PRO A 92 9.89 4.79 -1.91
CA PRO A 92 10.93 4.63 -2.92
C PRO A 92 12.33 4.73 -2.31
N GLN A 93 13.32 4.14 -2.99
CA GLN A 93 14.72 4.14 -2.55
C GLN A 93 14.92 3.67 -1.11
N THR A 94 14.12 2.68 -0.68
CA THR A 94 14.30 1.91 0.55
C THR A 94 14.55 0.46 0.23
N TRP A 95 15.18 -0.25 1.15
CA TRP A 95 15.49 -1.67 1.05
C TRP A 95 15.66 -2.23 2.46
N LEU A 96 14.93 -3.28 2.80
CA LEU A 96 15.11 -3.96 4.08
C LEU A 96 15.64 -5.38 3.84
N PRO A 97 16.98 -5.58 3.91
CA PRO A 97 17.60 -6.87 3.62
C PRO A 97 17.35 -7.89 4.73
N GLU A 98 17.41 -9.18 4.39
CA GLU A 98 17.23 -10.31 5.32
C GLU A 98 18.13 -10.25 6.56
N HIS A 99 19.40 -9.80 6.40
CA HIS A 99 20.33 -9.70 7.54
C HIS A 99 19.95 -8.61 8.56
N LEU A 100 19.03 -7.70 8.20
CA LEU A 100 18.39 -6.74 9.10
C LEU A 100 16.95 -7.18 9.49
N GLY A 101 16.58 -8.41 9.15
CA GLY A 101 15.28 -8.98 9.46
C GLY A 101 14.21 -8.74 8.39
N GLY A 102 14.54 -8.15 7.24
CA GLY A 102 13.57 -7.85 6.19
C GLY A 102 13.39 -8.96 5.15
N ASP A 103 12.51 -8.72 4.21
CA ASP A 103 12.10 -9.60 3.12
C ASP A 103 12.74 -9.26 1.76
N ASN A 104 13.75 -8.39 1.76
CA ASN A 104 14.38 -7.84 0.56
C ASN A 104 13.44 -6.99 -0.31
N ASP A 105 12.52 -6.29 0.31
CA ASP A 105 11.57 -5.37 -0.32
C ASP A 105 11.75 -3.91 0.13
N PRO A 106 11.23 -2.94 -0.63
CA PRO A 106 11.02 -1.59 -0.13
C PRO A 106 10.10 -1.58 1.10
N LEU A 107 10.22 -0.56 1.94
CA LEU A 107 9.34 -0.41 3.08
C LEU A 107 7.90 -0.14 2.65
N ASP A 108 6.99 -0.94 3.14
CA ASP A 108 5.55 -0.78 2.99
C ASP A 108 4.95 0.22 3.98
N LEU A 109 3.88 0.92 3.58
CA LEU A 109 3.18 1.82 4.47
C LEU A 109 1.68 1.88 4.23
N PHE A 110 0.92 2.13 5.31
CA PHE A 110 -0.43 2.68 5.24
C PHE A 110 -0.39 4.19 5.29
N VAL A 111 -1.19 4.84 4.43
CA VAL A 111 -1.39 6.29 4.44
C VAL A 111 -2.83 6.61 4.80
N LEU A 112 -3.02 7.18 5.99
CA LEU A 112 -4.30 7.67 6.48
C LEU A 112 -4.64 9.01 5.83
N GLY A 113 -5.87 9.15 5.34
CA GLY A 113 -6.32 10.32 4.62
C GLY A 113 -7.45 9.99 3.65
N PRO A 114 -7.78 10.91 2.73
CA PRO A 114 -8.70 10.63 1.65
C PRO A 114 -8.15 9.52 0.74
N LYS A 115 -9.04 8.87 0.00
CA LYS A 115 -8.63 7.95 -1.05
C LYS A 115 -7.76 8.67 -2.09
N LEU A 116 -6.57 8.16 -2.32
CA LEU A 116 -5.64 8.61 -3.35
C LEU A 116 -5.73 7.72 -4.60
N GLU A 117 -5.35 8.26 -5.74
CA GLU A 117 -5.30 7.47 -6.98
C GLU A 117 -4.04 6.58 -6.98
N ARG A 118 -4.16 5.43 -7.65
CA ARG A 118 -3.03 4.50 -7.84
C ARG A 118 -1.93 5.16 -8.67
N GLY A 119 -0.67 4.97 -8.26
CA GLY A 119 0.50 5.58 -8.90
C GLY A 119 0.74 7.02 -8.46
N THR A 120 -0.08 7.57 -7.56
CA THR A 120 0.23 8.86 -6.92
C THR A 120 1.50 8.72 -6.07
N VAL A 121 2.38 9.71 -6.18
CA VAL A 121 3.52 9.89 -5.27
C VAL A 121 3.27 11.15 -4.47
N THR A 122 3.26 11.03 -3.13
CA THR A 122 2.92 12.15 -2.25
C THR A 122 3.78 12.13 -0.99
N GLY A 123 4.07 13.32 -0.44
CA GLY A 123 4.77 13.48 0.83
C GLY A 123 3.83 13.19 2.01
N VAL A 124 4.25 12.28 2.90
CA VAL A 124 3.47 11.86 4.07
C VAL A 124 4.30 12.00 5.34
N ARG A 125 3.62 12.13 6.49
CA ARG A 125 4.26 12.16 7.81
C ARG A 125 4.16 10.81 8.47
N LEU A 126 5.31 10.20 8.85
CA LEU A 126 5.31 8.98 9.64
C LEU A 126 4.89 9.25 11.08
N ILE A 127 4.02 8.39 11.61
CA ILE A 127 3.52 8.48 12.99
C ILE A 127 3.69 7.19 13.78
N GLY A 128 4.10 6.09 13.15
CA GLY A 128 4.33 4.82 13.81
C GLY A 128 4.63 3.68 12.85
N VAL A 129 4.73 2.47 13.39
CA VAL A 129 5.00 1.23 12.64
C VAL A 129 4.25 0.06 13.27
N ILE A 130 3.61 -0.78 12.47
CA ILE A 130 3.09 -2.08 12.89
C ILE A 130 4.19 -3.10 12.67
N LYS A 131 4.69 -3.70 13.75
CA LYS A 131 5.69 -4.77 13.68
C LYS A 131 5.01 -6.10 13.51
N MET A 132 5.40 -6.84 12.48
CA MET A 132 4.74 -8.09 12.16
C MET A 132 5.66 -9.08 11.45
N LEU A 133 5.28 -10.35 11.58
CA LEU A 133 5.82 -11.44 10.76
C LEU A 133 4.75 -11.87 9.75
N ASP A 134 5.14 -12.01 8.48
CA ASP A 134 4.34 -12.63 7.42
C ASP A 134 4.98 -13.94 7.01
N GLY A 135 4.32 -15.06 7.32
CA GLY A 135 4.89 -16.37 7.06
C GLY A 135 6.20 -16.65 7.82
N GLY A 136 6.48 -15.89 8.89
CA GLY A 136 7.68 -15.99 9.71
C GLY A 136 8.83 -15.05 9.31
N GLU A 137 8.65 -14.24 8.26
CA GLU A 137 9.59 -13.22 7.82
C GLU A 137 9.14 -11.85 8.33
N GLN A 138 10.09 -10.99 8.74
CA GLN A 138 9.79 -9.62 9.19
C GLN A 138 9.24 -8.80 8.02
N ASP A 139 8.07 -8.25 8.22
CA ASP A 139 7.34 -7.49 7.20
C ASP A 139 6.58 -6.31 7.83
N ASP A 140 7.34 -5.39 8.43
CA ASP A 140 6.81 -4.23 9.15
C ASP A 140 6.07 -3.27 8.21
N LYS A 141 4.97 -2.70 8.70
CA LYS A 141 4.17 -1.73 7.95
C LYS A 141 4.22 -0.37 8.64
N LEU A 142 4.80 0.63 7.98
CA LEU A 142 4.80 1.99 8.48
C LEU A 142 3.37 2.54 8.52
N ILE A 143 3.09 3.41 9.49
CA ILE A 143 1.84 4.18 9.57
C ILE A 143 2.18 5.63 9.28
N ALA A 144 1.53 6.19 8.27
CA ALA A 144 1.69 7.57 7.87
C ALA A 144 0.34 8.28 7.74
N ILE A 145 0.38 9.60 7.80
CA ILE A 145 -0.77 10.46 7.52
C ILE A 145 -0.49 11.33 6.29
N ASP A 146 -1.54 11.63 5.53
CA ASP A 146 -1.53 12.69 4.55
C ASP A 146 -1.68 14.03 5.28
N PRO A 147 -0.64 14.91 5.28
CA PRO A 147 -0.67 16.17 6.02
C PRO A 147 -1.66 17.20 5.46
N ASP A 148 -2.16 17.01 4.24
CA ASP A 148 -3.16 17.85 3.60
C ASP A 148 -4.60 17.37 3.84
N SER A 149 -4.77 16.42 4.78
CA SER A 149 -6.07 15.83 5.13
C SER A 149 -6.57 16.31 6.52
N TRP A 150 -7.69 15.73 6.97
CA TRP A 150 -8.21 15.95 8.33
C TRP A 150 -7.35 15.35 9.45
N PHE A 151 -6.23 14.71 9.11
CA PHE A 151 -5.22 14.23 10.04
C PHE A 151 -4.04 15.20 10.23
N ASP A 152 -4.12 16.43 9.74
CA ASP A 152 -3.05 17.45 9.72
C ASP A 152 -2.42 17.70 11.10
N THR A 153 -3.25 17.61 12.17
CA THR A 153 -2.84 17.79 13.58
C THR A 153 -2.18 16.57 14.20
N VAL A 154 -2.25 15.40 13.54
CA VAL A 154 -1.66 14.16 14.05
C VAL A 154 -0.17 14.12 13.76
N ASN A 155 0.68 14.12 14.80
CA ASN A 155 2.14 14.11 14.67
C ASN A 155 2.78 12.85 15.26
N SER A 156 2.01 12.05 16.00
CA SER A 156 2.47 10.85 16.69
C SER A 156 1.38 9.78 16.70
N LEU A 157 1.76 8.56 17.05
CA LEU A 157 0.81 7.48 17.30
C LEU A 157 -0.14 7.82 18.45
N ASN A 158 0.36 8.52 19.47
CA ASN A 158 -0.47 8.96 20.60
C ASN A 158 -1.54 9.96 20.15
N ASP A 159 -1.19 10.95 19.32
CA ASP A 159 -2.16 11.89 18.75
C ASP A 159 -3.25 11.15 17.97
N LEU A 160 -2.86 10.13 17.18
CA LEU A 160 -3.82 9.31 16.45
C LEU A 160 -4.79 8.60 17.39
N GLN A 161 -4.28 7.99 18.46
CA GLN A 161 -5.11 7.26 19.43
C GLN A 161 -6.05 8.19 20.19
N GLU A 162 -5.61 9.39 20.55
CA GLU A 162 -6.42 10.38 21.28
C GLU A 162 -7.50 11.01 20.40
N GLN A 163 -7.16 11.41 19.16
CA GLN A 163 -8.06 12.13 18.27
C GLN A 163 -8.95 11.21 17.43
N PHE A 164 -8.44 10.02 17.07
CA PHE A 164 -9.11 9.06 16.17
C PHE A 164 -9.01 7.63 16.70
N PRO A 165 -9.60 7.35 17.87
CA PRO A 165 -9.48 6.04 18.51
C PRO A 165 -10.02 4.92 17.63
N GLY A 166 -9.36 3.77 17.66
CA GLY A 166 -9.75 2.56 16.92
C GLY A 166 -9.10 2.42 15.56
N ILE A 167 -8.44 3.44 14.98
CA ILE A 167 -7.82 3.32 13.65
C ILE A 167 -6.67 2.32 13.67
N SER A 168 -5.77 2.39 14.65
CA SER A 168 -4.65 1.46 14.77
C SER A 168 -5.12 0.02 14.91
N GLU A 169 -6.16 -0.22 15.69
CA GLU A 169 -6.77 -1.53 15.90
C GLU A 169 -7.41 -2.09 14.62
N ILE A 170 -8.01 -1.21 13.79
CA ILE A 170 -8.56 -1.59 12.49
C ILE A 170 -7.45 -2.06 11.55
N LEU A 171 -6.33 -1.32 11.47
CA LEU A 171 -5.18 -1.71 10.64
C LEU A 171 -4.61 -3.05 11.09
N VAL A 172 -4.36 -3.20 12.39
CA VAL A 172 -3.83 -4.44 12.98
C VAL A 172 -4.78 -5.61 12.72
N SER A 173 -6.07 -5.45 13.03
CA SER A 173 -7.06 -6.50 12.83
C SER A 173 -7.18 -6.90 11.36
N TRP A 174 -7.11 -5.94 10.44
CA TRP A 174 -7.12 -6.22 9.02
C TRP A 174 -5.91 -7.05 8.59
N LEU A 175 -4.69 -6.66 9.00
CA LEU A 175 -3.44 -7.37 8.69
C LEU A 175 -3.46 -8.81 9.22
N GLN A 176 -3.90 -9.01 10.46
CA GLN A 176 -3.93 -10.34 11.08
C GLN A 176 -4.85 -11.34 10.36
N HIS A 177 -5.86 -10.87 9.61
CA HIS A 177 -6.91 -11.75 9.10
C HIS A 177 -7.02 -11.82 7.57
N TYR A 178 -6.47 -10.84 6.81
CA TYR A 178 -6.71 -10.75 5.36
C TYR A 178 -6.11 -11.92 4.54
N LYS A 179 -5.08 -12.60 5.05
CA LYS A 179 -4.48 -13.81 4.46
C LYS A 179 -5.05 -15.11 5.02
N GLY A 180 -5.89 -15.03 6.06
CA GLY A 180 -6.36 -16.17 6.83
C GLY A 180 -5.68 -16.26 8.19
N GLU A 181 -6.22 -17.11 9.07
CA GLU A 181 -5.74 -17.26 10.45
C GLU A 181 -4.31 -17.84 10.49
N GLY A 182 -3.43 -17.23 11.28
CA GLY A 182 -2.08 -17.71 11.55
C GLY A 182 -1.03 -17.40 10.48
N PHE A 183 -1.37 -16.70 9.40
CA PHE A 183 -0.39 -16.28 8.40
C PHE A 183 0.39 -15.03 8.81
N VAL A 184 -0.26 -14.10 9.48
CA VAL A 184 0.35 -12.86 9.95
C VAL A 184 0.32 -12.83 11.47
N GLU A 185 1.48 -12.60 12.08
CA GLU A 185 1.63 -12.39 13.51
C GLU A 185 2.04 -10.94 13.76
N VAL A 186 1.15 -10.16 14.41
CA VAL A 186 1.47 -8.78 14.80
C VAL A 186 2.11 -8.81 16.19
N GLU A 187 3.35 -8.34 16.27
CA GLU A 187 4.15 -8.30 17.51
C GLU A 187 3.86 -7.06 18.36
N GLY A 188 3.41 -5.97 17.70
CA GLY A 188 3.09 -4.71 18.38
C GLY A 188 3.05 -3.51 17.44
N ILE A 189 2.85 -2.34 18.02
CA ILE A 189 2.91 -1.06 17.31
C ILE A 189 4.00 -0.22 17.96
N GLY A 190 4.96 0.22 17.15
CA GLY A 190 6.01 1.16 17.51
C GLY A 190 5.60 2.61 17.22
N ASP A 191 6.25 3.53 17.88
CA ASP A 191 6.03 4.97 17.75
C ASP A 191 6.72 5.56 16.49
N GLU A 192 6.60 6.87 16.33
CA GLU A 192 7.21 7.61 15.21
C GLU A 192 8.75 7.59 15.26
N VAL A 193 9.36 7.44 16.43
CA VAL A 193 10.81 7.34 16.57
C VAL A 193 11.31 6.01 16.04
N GLU A 194 10.63 4.91 16.37
CA GLU A 194 10.93 3.57 15.85
C GLU A 194 10.71 3.52 14.33
N ALA A 195 9.60 4.04 13.83
CA ALA A 195 9.31 4.13 12.39
C ALA A 195 10.41 4.88 11.62
N ASN A 196 10.85 6.03 12.13
CA ASN A 196 11.92 6.81 11.52
C ASN A 196 13.28 6.12 11.57
N ASN A 197 13.56 5.30 12.59
CA ASN A 197 14.79 4.53 12.67
C ASN A 197 14.81 3.41 11.60
N ILE A 198 13.71 2.70 11.43
CA ILE A 198 13.56 1.69 10.37
C ILE A 198 13.73 2.35 8.99
N LEU A 199 13.06 3.48 8.73
CA LEU A 199 13.22 4.24 7.50
C LEU A 199 14.68 4.60 7.20
N LYS A 200 15.42 5.13 8.18
CA LYS A 200 16.83 5.50 8.00
C LYS A 200 17.70 4.30 7.65
N GLN A 201 17.54 3.19 8.35
CA GLN A 201 18.27 1.94 8.08
C GLN A 201 18.00 1.43 6.67
N SER A 202 16.73 1.45 6.23
CA SER A 202 16.34 1.00 4.89
C SER A 202 16.85 1.90 3.77
N ILE A 203 16.90 3.23 3.99
CA ILE A 203 17.54 4.17 3.05
C ILE A 203 19.04 3.92 2.94
N GLU A 204 19.72 3.68 4.06
CA GLU A 204 21.14 3.38 4.07
C GLU A 204 21.44 2.05 3.35
N ALA A 205 20.68 1.01 3.65
CA ALA A 205 20.81 -0.29 2.98
C ALA A 205 20.57 -0.19 1.46
N TYR A 206 19.56 0.59 1.02
CA TYR A 206 19.35 0.85 -0.39
C TYR A 206 20.56 1.54 -1.04
N ARG A 207 21.15 2.54 -0.40
CA ARG A 207 22.35 3.24 -0.89
C ARG A 207 23.56 2.31 -1.01
N GLU A 208 23.69 1.36 -0.11
CA GLU A 208 24.76 0.35 -0.16
C GLU A 208 24.55 -0.64 -1.30
N LEU A 209 23.29 -1.07 -1.52
CA LEU A 209 22.92 -1.93 -2.64
C LEU A 209 23.29 -1.30 -4.00
N GLN A 210 23.15 0.03 -4.15
CA GLN A 210 23.46 0.74 -5.40
C GLN A 210 24.96 0.92 -5.67
N LYS A 211 25.84 0.62 -4.70
CA LYS A 211 27.30 0.72 -4.86
C LYS A 211 27.95 -0.57 -5.35
N ASN A 212 27.22 -1.69 -5.28
CA ASN A 212 27.68 -3.03 -5.69
C ASN A 212 27.17 -3.41 -7.08
#